data_4a3aa2565f14a106bad8f945c020ed7f
#
_entry.id   4a3aa2565f14a106bad8f945c020ed7f
#
_cell.length_a   1.000
_cell.length_b   1.000
_cell.length_c   1.000
_cell.angle_alpha   90.00
_cell.angle_beta   90.00
_cell.angle_gamma   90.00
#
_symmetry.space_group_name_H-M   'P 1'
#
loop_
_entity.id
_entity.type
_entity.pdbx_description
1 polymer ?
#
loop_
_entity_poly.entity_id
_entity_poly.type
_entity_poly.pdbx_seq_one_letter_code
_entity_poly.pdbx_strand_id
1 'polypeptide(L)'
;LTAGIMLSHSNKKKQADNHDSNDEQTVVSTEETTAAREVVWIDNKEPESKEQEYIAPEAVYLPYFIKVNRAANCATVYGIDENGEYTIPVKAFATSCGKAGDETIVGENYVTSDKYEWGYMVDGTYGRYAFRISGGYLFHSVPYYSMNKGDLEDGQYNKLGDYASLGCVRMCVRDVKWIYDNCDLGTKVTIFESNKSGPFPKPTSVQL
;
A
#
# COMPACT_ATOMS: atom_id res chain seq x y z
N LEU A 1 0.11 29.59 48.50
CA LEU A 1 0.52 30.89 47.95
C LEU A 1 0.51 30.78 46.41
N THR A 2 -0.61 31.08 45.72
CA THR A 2 -1.02 32.34 45.05
C THR A 2 0.03 32.84 44.06
N ALA A 3 -0.28 32.98 42.81
CA ALA A 3 -1.05 33.81 41.96
C ALA A 3 -0.73 33.40 40.50
N GLY A 4 -1.55 33.26 39.50
CA GLY A 4 -2.71 34.07 39.12
C GLY A 4 -2.38 35.35 38.38
N ILE A 5 -2.32 35.31 37.00
CA ILE A 5 -2.59 36.54 36.23
C ILE A 5 -3.21 36.16 34.90
N MET A 6 -4.43 36.58 34.76
CA MET A 6 -5.21 36.82 33.51
C MET A 6 -4.68 38.11 32.86
N LEU A 7 -5.09 38.28 31.59
CA LEU A 7 -5.50 39.50 30.90
C LEU A 7 -5.00 39.45 29.44
N SER A 8 -5.66 39.85 28.41
CA SER A 8 -6.96 40.46 28.17
C SER A 8 -7.04 40.80 26.67
N HIS A 9 -8.24 40.73 26.16
CA HIS A 9 -8.72 41.20 24.85
C HIS A 9 -8.19 42.54 24.38
N SER A 10 -8.05 42.68 23.06
CA SER A 10 -8.48 43.93 22.42
C SER A 10 -8.83 43.72 20.94
N ASN A 11 -10.13 43.85 20.68
CA ASN A 11 -10.73 44.16 19.40
C ASN A 11 -10.46 45.65 19.05
N LYS A 12 -10.11 45.94 17.80
CA LYS A 12 -10.41 47.26 17.21
C LYS A 12 -10.88 47.09 15.78
N LYS A 13 -12.20 47.29 15.60
CA LYS A 13 -12.84 47.77 14.35
C LYS A 13 -12.34 49.18 14.05
N LYS A 14 -12.10 49.48 12.79
CA LYS A 14 -12.30 50.79 12.22
C LYS A 14 -12.88 50.68 10.82
N GLN A 15 -13.84 51.54 10.60
CA GLN A 15 -14.80 51.69 9.55
C GLN A 15 -14.34 52.72 8.53
N ALA A 16 -14.69 52.47 7.28
CA ALA A 16 -15.04 53.38 6.16
C ALA A 16 -14.28 54.69 5.94
N ASP A 17 -13.89 54.89 4.71
CA ASP A 17 -14.34 56.06 3.95
C ASP A 17 -14.29 55.80 2.44
N ASN A 18 -15.36 56.21 1.77
CA ASN A 18 -15.56 56.31 0.33
C ASN A 18 -14.63 57.33 -0.30
N HIS A 19 -14.08 57.04 -1.46
CA HIS A 19 -13.85 58.06 -2.49
C HIS A 19 -14.08 57.48 -3.88
N ASP A 20 -15.01 58.11 -4.53
CA ASP A 20 -15.48 57.97 -5.89
C ASP A 20 -14.44 58.53 -6.87
N SER A 21 -14.09 57.80 -7.90
CA SER A 21 -13.58 58.34 -9.15
C SER A 21 -13.76 57.35 -10.29
N ASN A 22 -14.66 57.69 -11.19
CA ASN A 22 -14.87 57.14 -12.51
C ASN A 22 -13.56 57.00 -13.28
N ASP A 23 -13.31 55.80 -13.79
CA ASP A 23 -12.56 55.64 -15.05
C ASP A 23 -13.23 54.53 -15.86
N GLU A 24 -13.80 54.98 -16.99
CA GLU A 24 -14.30 54.13 -18.06
C GLU A 24 -13.17 53.25 -18.61
N GLN A 25 -13.20 51.97 -18.33
CA GLN A 25 -12.47 51.00 -19.11
C GLN A 25 -13.43 50.16 -19.93
N THR A 26 -13.34 50.37 -21.21
CA THR A 26 -13.97 49.63 -22.30
C THR A 26 -13.79 48.12 -22.10
N VAL A 27 -14.84 47.45 -21.71
CA VAL A 27 -14.88 45.97 -21.68
C VAL A 27 -15.15 45.54 -23.11
N VAL A 28 -14.13 45.00 -23.76
CA VAL A 28 -14.29 44.22 -24.99
C VAL A 28 -14.92 42.89 -24.60
N SER A 29 -16.24 42.76 -24.80
CA SER A 29 -16.92 41.50 -24.70
C SER A 29 -16.53 40.64 -25.88
N THR A 30 -15.70 39.64 -25.64
CA THR A 30 -15.60 38.49 -26.56
C THR A 30 -16.87 37.68 -26.38
N GLU A 31 -17.77 37.77 -27.34
CA GLU A 31 -18.88 36.84 -27.50
C GLU A 31 -18.32 35.43 -27.71
N GLU A 32 -18.30 34.61 -26.69
CA GLU A 32 -18.22 33.17 -26.86
C GLU A 32 -19.54 32.70 -27.46
N THR A 33 -19.51 32.42 -28.75
CA THR A 33 -20.58 31.77 -29.47
C THR A 33 -20.74 30.37 -28.93
N THR A 34 -21.66 30.18 -28.00
CA THR A 34 -22.14 28.86 -27.58
C THR A 34 -22.86 28.27 -28.77
N ALA A 35 -22.15 27.50 -29.58
CA ALA A 35 -22.77 26.64 -30.58
C ALA A 35 -23.67 25.65 -29.84
N ALA A 36 -24.98 25.91 -29.91
CA ALA A 36 -25.98 24.97 -29.45
C ALA A 36 -25.71 23.63 -30.15
N ARG A 37 -25.29 22.62 -29.40
CA ARG A 37 -25.25 21.26 -29.91
C ARG A 37 -26.67 20.85 -30.22
N GLU A 38 -26.96 20.76 -31.49
CA GLU A 38 -28.18 20.21 -32.01
C GLU A 38 -28.25 18.72 -31.52
N VAL A 39 -29.17 18.48 -30.59
CA VAL A 39 -29.41 17.11 -30.10
C VAL A 39 -30.23 16.44 -31.23
N VAL A 40 -29.55 15.74 -32.11
CA VAL A 40 -30.20 14.87 -33.09
C VAL A 40 -30.77 13.70 -32.30
N TRP A 41 -32.07 13.71 -32.09
CA TRP A 41 -32.80 12.53 -31.63
C TRP A 41 -32.79 11.49 -32.74
N ILE A 42 -31.90 10.50 -32.61
CA ILE A 42 -31.91 9.34 -33.48
C ILE A 42 -33.16 8.54 -33.12
N ASP A 43 -34.04 8.41 -34.11
CA ASP A 43 -35.25 7.63 -34.01
C ASP A 43 -34.95 6.25 -33.46
N ASN A 44 -35.58 5.90 -32.32
CA ASN A 44 -35.41 4.60 -31.64
C ASN A 44 -36.05 3.51 -32.49
N LYS A 45 -35.40 3.11 -33.59
CA LYS A 45 -35.51 1.74 -34.04
C LYS A 45 -34.67 0.91 -33.08
N GLU A 46 -35.34 0.02 -32.33
CA GLU A 46 -34.68 -1.01 -31.55
C GLU A 46 -33.57 -1.60 -32.42
N PRO A 47 -32.30 -1.51 -32.00
CA PRO A 47 -31.27 -2.28 -32.67
C PRO A 47 -31.65 -3.74 -32.46
N GLU A 48 -31.81 -4.49 -33.58
CA GLU A 48 -31.81 -5.93 -33.53
C GLU A 48 -30.68 -6.33 -32.58
N SER A 49 -31.02 -6.91 -31.43
CA SER A 49 -30.07 -7.38 -30.44
C SER A 49 -29.25 -8.50 -31.10
N LYS A 50 -28.18 -8.12 -31.79
CA LYS A 50 -27.06 -9.04 -31.93
C LYS A 50 -26.60 -9.27 -30.51
N GLU A 51 -26.89 -10.43 -29.95
CA GLU A 51 -26.28 -10.92 -28.74
C GLU A 51 -24.77 -10.68 -28.91
N GLN A 52 -24.29 -9.61 -28.32
CA GLN A 52 -22.87 -9.36 -28.24
C GLN A 52 -22.38 -10.39 -27.23
N GLU A 53 -21.83 -11.48 -27.77
CA GLU A 53 -21.22 -12.51 -26.95
C GLU A 53 -20.30 -11.81 -25.98
N TYR A 54 -20.67 -11.79 -24.67
CA TYR A 54 -19.86 -11.21 -23.63
C TYR A 54 -18.60 -12.06 -23.48
N ILE A 55 -17.56 -11.67 -24.20
CA ILE A 55 -16.22 -12.23 -23.98
C ILE A 55 -15.79 -11.71 -22.62
N ALA A 56 -15.90 -12.54 -21.58
CA ALA A 56 -15.36 -12.23 -20.28
C ALA A 56 -13.88 -11.84 -20.47
N PRO A 57 -13.41 -10.74 -19.85
CA PRO A 57 -12.01 -10.38 -19.94
C PRO A 57 -11.19 -11.59 -19.50
N GLU A 58 -10.21 -11.97 -20.31
CA GLU A 58 -9.32 -13.08 -20.02
C GLU A 58 -8.76 -12.89 -18.61
N ALA A 59 -8.95 -13.87 -17.73
CA ALA A 59 -8.53 -13.76 -16.35
C ALA A 59 -7.01 -13.59 -16.32
N VAL A 60 -6.53 -12.41 -15.95
CA VAL A 60 -5.09 -12.16 -15.78
C VAL A 60 -4.63 -12.92 -14.55
N TYR A 61 -3.98 -14.05 -14.76
CA TYR A 61 -3.34 -14.80 -13.69
C TYR A 61 -1.99 -14.17 -13.37
N LEU A 62 -1.86 -13.64 -12.16
CA LEU A 62 -0.55 -13.20 -11.67
C LEU A 62 0.31 -14.45 -11.38
N PRO A 63 1.64 -14.38 -11.61
CA PRO A 63 2.49 -15.59 -11.58
C PRO A 63 2.63 -16.20 -10.20
N TYR A 64 2.33 -15.45 -9.13
CA TYR A 64 2.59 -15.87 -7.76
C TYR A 64 1.44 -15.60 -6.79
N PHE A 65 1.42 -16.42 -5.74
CA PHE A 65 0.61 -16.28 -4.54
C PHE A 65 1.50 -16.40 -3.29
N ILE A 66 1.31 -15.56 -2.29
CA ILE A 66 2.14 -15.53 -1.10
C ILE A 66 1.34 -16.04 0.10
N LYS A 67 1.87 -17.03 0.82
CA LYS A 67 1.32 -17.49 2.10
C LYS A 67 2.30 -17.16 3.22
N VAL A 68 1.85 -16.37 4.20
CA VAL A 68 2.63 -16.01 5.38
C VAL A 68 2.13 -16.82 6.56
N ASN A 69 2.98 -17.65 7.11
CA ASN A 69 2.72 -18.32 8.40
C ASN A 69 3.31 -17.44 9.52
N ARG A 70 2.48 -16.62 10.16
CA ARG A 70 2.94 -15.71 11.19
C ARG A 70 3.44 -16.45 12.43
N ALA A 71 2.84 -17.60 12.79
CA ALA A 71 3.27 -18.39 13.94
C ALA A 71 4.68 -19.00 13.76
N ALA A 72 5.03 -19.36 12.53
CA ALA A 72 6.36 -19.87 12.20
C ALA A 72 7.33 -18.77 11.76
N ASN A 73 6.88 -17.52 11.63
CA ASN A 73 7.66 -16.40 11.07
C ASN A 73 8.33 -16.78 9.74
N CYS A 74 7.56 -17.29 8.80
CA CYS A 74 8.03 -17.59 7.45
C CYS A 74 6.96 -17.29 6.40
N ALA A 75 7.40 -16.95 5.20
CA ALA A 75 6.55 -16.77 4.03
C ALA A 75 6.96 -17.76 2.95
N THR A 76 5.97 -18.32 2.25
CA THR A 76 6.18 -19.20 1.09
C THR A 76 5.48 -18.59 -0.12
N VAL A 77 6.19 -18.54 -1.24
CA VAL A 77 5.66 -18.12 -2.53
C VAL A 77 5.32 -19.36 -3.34
N TYR A 78 4.14 -19.36 -3.92
CA TYR A 78 3.63 -20.42 -4.77
C TYR A 78 3.47 -19.91 -6.20
N GLY A 79 3.87 -20.71 -7.17
CA GLY A 79 3.60 -20.55 -8.59
C GLY A 79 2.35 -21.31 -9.00
N ILE A 80 1.88 -21.03 -10.22
CA ILE A 80 0.72 -21.66 -10.85
C ILE A 80 1.11 -23.02 -11.42
N ASP A 81 0.28 -24.02 -11.22
CA ASP A 81 0.39 -25.35 -11.85
C ASP A 81 -0.34 -25.40 -13.20
N GLU A 82 -0.35 -26.57 -13.82
CA GLU A 82 -1.01 -26.84 -15.10
C GLU A 82 -2.55 -26.71 -15.08
N ASN A 83 -3.15 -26.72 -13.88
CA ASN A 83 -4.59 -26.52 -13.68
C ASN A 83 -4.95 -25.07 -13.38
N GLY A 84 -3.98 -24.16 -13.33
CA GLY A 84 -4.18 -22.76 -12.97
C GLY A 84 -4.24 -22.49 -11.46
N GLU A 85 -3.85 -23.48 -10.63
CA GLU A 85 -3.88 -23.38 -9.17
C GLU A 85 -2.50 -23.05 -8.60
N TYR A 86 -2.44 -22.28 -7.50
CA TYR A 86 -1.19 -21.90 -6.84
C TYR A 86 -0.69 -23.01 -5.90
N THR A 87 -0.18 -24.08 -6.45
CA THR A 87 0.24 -25.29 -5.72
C THR A 87 1.75 -25.53 -5.73
N ILE A 88 2.49 -24.92 -6.68
CA ILE A 88 3.93 -25.16 -6.83
C ILE A 88 4.71 -24.27 -5.86
N PRO A 89 5.34 -24.81 -4.80
CA PRO A 89 6.17 -24.01 -3.91
C PRO A 89 7.46 -23.58 -4.62
N VAL A 90 7.69 -22.26 -4.71
CA VAL A 90 8.81 -21.66 -5.45
C VAL A 90 9.93 -21.22 -4.52
N LYS A 91 9.58 -20.51 -3.44
CA LYS A 91 10.54 -19.96 -2.48
C LYS A 91 9.93 -19.90 -1.08
N ALA A 92 10.82 -19.98 -0.08
CA ALA A 92 10.49 -19.66 1.30
C ALA A 92 11.46 -18.63 1.85
N PHE A 93 10.96 -17.78 2.75
CA PHE A 93 11.71 -16.68 3.34
C PHE A 93 11.51 -16.65 4.85
N ALA A 94 12.58 -16.37 5.60
CA ALA A 94 12.47 -15.99 7.00
C ALA A 94 11.81 -14.62 7.11
N THR A 95 10.85 -14.50 8.02
CA THR A 95 10.16 -13.24 8.29
C THR A 95 10.22 -12.90 9.77
N SER A 96 9.92 -11.64 10.10
CA SER A 96 9.53 -11.24 11.45
C SER A 96 8.16 -10.60 11.38
N CYS A 97 7.19 -11.28 11.97
CA CYS A 97 5.83 -10.79 12.12
C CYS A 97 5.67 -9.93 13.39
N GLY A 98 4.47 -9.42 13.60
CA GLY A 98 4.13 -8.57 14.73
C GLY A 98 4.32 -9.25 16.08
N LYS A 99 4.94 -8.54 17.02
CA LYS A 99 5.07 -8.96 18.41
C LYS A 99 3.74 -8.91 19.16
N ALA A 100 3.70 -9.40 20.38
CA ALA A 100 2.52 -9.36 21.25
C ALA A 100 2.02 -7.91 21.44
N GLY A 101 0.74 -7.69 21.18
CA GLY A 101 0.08 -6.38 21.18
C GLY A 101 0.11 -5.64 19.83
N ASP A 102 0.94 -6.09 18.90
CA ASP A 102 1.09 -5.52 17.57
C ASP A 102 1.05 -6.65 16.51
N GLU A 103 0.18 -7.63 16.68
CA GLU A 103 0.17 -8.84 15.87
C GLU A 103 -0.07 -8.53 14.38
N THR A 104 0.63 -9.24 13.51
CA THR A 104 0.30 -9.26 12.08
C THR A 104 -1.11 -9.84 11.90
N ILE A 105 -1.94 -9.18 11.10
CA ILE A 105 -3.31 -9.63 10.81
C ILE A 105 -3.32 -11.06 10.25
N VAL A 106 -4.35 -11.83 10.59
CA VAL A 106 -4.63 -13.12 9.96
C VAL A 106 -5.82 -12.96 9.02
N GLY A 107 -5.78 -13.62 7.89
CA GLY A 107 -6.88 -13.62 6.92
C GLY A 107 -6.47 -14.16 5.58
N GLU A 108 -7.49 -14.42 4.79
CA GLU A 108 -7.34 -14.90 3.42
C GLU A 108 -7.71 -13.80 2.42
N ASN A 109 -7.23 -13.95 1.21
CA ASN A 109 -7.59 -13.09 0.07
C ASN A 109 -7.21 -11.61 0.22
N TYR A 110 -6.16 -11.28 0.96
CA TYR A 110 -5.53 -9.98 0.83
C TYR A 110 -4.96 -9.83 -0.57
N VAL A 111 -4.99 -8.60 -1.07
CA VAL A 111 -4.51 -8.27 -2.42
C VAL A 111 -3.55 -7.11 -2.31
N THR A 112 -2.33 -7.32 -2.78
CA THR A 112 -1.28 -6.30 -2.72
C THR A 112 -1.62 -5.09 -3.58
N SER A 113 -1.25 -3.89 -3.12
CA SER A 113 -1.60 -2.65 -3.82
C SER A 113 -0.38 -1.77 -4.15
N ASP A 114 0.25 -1.16 -3.18
CA ASP A 114 1.24 -0.10 -3.41
C ASP A 114 2.66 -0.60 -3.17
N LYS A 115 3.61 -0.12 -3.97
CA LYS A 115 5.04 -0.40 -3.83
C LYS A 115 5.83 0.89 -3.59
N TYR A 116 6.77 0.85 -2.65
CA TYR A 116 7.66 1.96 -2.32
C TYR A 116 9.10 1.43 -2.21
N GLU A 117 10.07 2.08 -2.87
CA GLU A 117 11.47 1.71 -2.66
C GLU A 117 11.89 1.94 -1.20
N TRP A 118 11.40 3.04 -0.61
CA TRP A 118 11.52 3.36 0.80
C TRP A 118 10.15 3.72 1.36
N GLY A 119 9.67 2.96 2.33
CA GLY A 119 8.46 3.25 3.09
C GLY A 119 8.81 3.84 4.46
N TYR A 120 8.15 4.94 4.84
CA TYR A 120 8.25 5.50 6.19
C TYR A 120 7.32 4.73 7.12
N MET A 121 7.85 4.26 8.25
CA MET A 121 7.14 3.42 9.20
C MET A 121 6.59 4.24 10.38
N VAL A 122 5.60 3.68 11.07
CA VAL A 122 4.92 4.34 12.20
C VAL A 122 5.85 4.64 13.38
N ASP A 123 6.96 3.92 13.50
CA ASP A 123 7.99 4.11 14.53
C ASP A 123 9.08 5.10 14.13
N GLY A 124 8.93 5.79 13.00
CA GLY A 124 9.89 6.78 12.52
C GLY A 124 11.08 6.19 11.74
N THR A 125 11.08 4.88 11.51
CA THR A 125 12.12 4.19 10.74
C THR A 125 11.73 4.06 9.27
N TYR A 126 12.60 3.47 8.45
CA TYR A 126 12.39 3.27 7.02
C TYR A 126 12.53 1.79 6.66
N GLY A 127 11.56 1.27 5.89
CA GLY A 127 11.65 -0.07 5.30
C GLY A 127 11.90 0.02 3.80
N ARG A 128 12.87 -0.75 3.28
CA ARG A 128 13.10 -0.83 1.84
C ARG A 128 12.17 -1.85 1.20
N TYR A 129 11.86 -1.58 -0.08
CA TYR A 129 11.01 -2.46 -0.89
C TYR A 129 9.67 -2.75 -0.22
N ALA A 130 9.09 -1.70 0.34
CA ALA A 130 7.81 -1.80 1.01
C ALA A 130 6.70 -2.10 -0.01
N PHE A 131 5.92 -3.15 0.27
CA PHE A 131 4.85 -3.62 -0.58
C PHE A 131 3.61 -3.88 0.27
N ARG A 132 2.53 -3.13 0.00
CA ARG A 132 1.33 -3.14 0.82
C ARG A 132 0.55 -4.43 0.65
N ILE A 133 0.24 -5.07 1.78
CA ILE A 133 -0.63 -6.24 1.86
C ILE A 133 -2.08 -5.81 2.04
N SER A 134 -2.35 -5.01 3.08
CA SER A 134 -3.69 -4.49 3.41
C SER A 134 -3.57 -3.39 4.46
N GLY A 135 -4.29 -2.29 4.32
CA GLY A 135 -4.25 -1.18 5.28
C GLY A 135 -2.83 -0.71 5.60
N GLY A 136 -2.42 -0.74 6.86
CA GLY A 136 -1.08 -0.40 7.32
C GLY A 136 -0.07 -1.56 7.29
N TYR A 137 -0.46 -2.75 6.86
CA TYR A 137 0.39 -3.94 6.85
C TYR A 137 1.15 -4.08 5.53
N LEU A 138 2.48 -4.19 5.62
CA LEU A 138 3.35 -4.27 4.45
C LEU A 138 4.35 -5.43 4.59
N PHE A 139 4.79 -5.96 3.45
CA PHE A 139 6.12 -6.56 3.36
C PHE A 139 7.13 -5.42 3.29
N HIS A 140 8.23 -5.50 4.03
CA HIS A 140 9.35 -4.58 3.91
C HIS A 140 10.63 -5.19 4.48
N SER A 141 11.77 -4.54 4.23
CA SER A 141 13.03 -4.97 4.83
C SER A 141 13.01 -4.81 6.35
N VAL A 142 13.98 -5.40 7.04
CA VAL A 142 14.37 -4.92 8.37
C VAL A 142 14.52 -3.40 8.32
N PRO A 143 14.13 -2.66 9.39
CA PRO A 143 14.19 -1.20 9.41
C PRO A 143 15.58 -0.62 9.26
N TYR A 144 15.60 0.61 8.78
CA TYR A 144 16.76 1.51 8.73
C TYR A 144 16.43 2.78 9.50
N TYR A 145 17.42 3.38 10.16
CA TYR A 145 17.26 4.66 10.84
C TYR A 145 17.03 5.81 9.85
N SER A 146 17.54 5.70 8.63
CA SER A 146 17.36 6.68 7.55
C SER A 146 17.26 5.99 6.18
N MET A 147 17.00 6.76 5.11
CA MET A 147 17.01 6.25 3.73
C MET A 147 18.44 6.00 3.19
N ASN A 148 19.39 5.71 4.07
CA ASN A 148 20.76 5.32 3.72
C ASN A 148 20.93 3.82 3.89
N LYS A 149 21.45 3.16 2.85
CA LYS A 149 21.66 1.70 2.83
C LYS A 149 22.65 1.19 3.88
N GLY A 150 23.51 2.05 4.39
CA GLY A 150 24.45 1.75 5.47
C GLY A 150 23.90 1.94 6.88
N ASP A 151 22.65 2.37 7.03
CA ASP A 151 22.05 2.77 8.30
C ASP A 151 21.01 1.76 8.79
N LEU A 152 21.31 0.47 8.62
CA LEU A 152 20.46 -0.66 9.01
C LEU A 152 20.36 -0.76 10.54
N GLU A 153 19.19 -1.07 11.06
CA GLU A 153 19.01 -1.47 12.46
C GLU A 153 19.50 -2.91 12.70
N ASP A 154 20.78 -3.11 12.93
CA ASP A 154 21.40 -4.43 13.13
C ASP A 154 20.70 -5.26 14.21
N GLY A 155 20.34 -4.63 15.33
CA GLY A 155 19.60 -5.29 16.40
C GLY A 155 18.24 -5.83 15.98
N GLN A 156 17.57 -5.24 14.98
CA GLN A 156 16.33 -5.75 14.40
C GLN A 156 16.61 -6.83 13.35
N TYR A 157 17.72 -6.73 12.63
CA TYR A 157 18.13 -7.77 11.70
C TYR A 157 18.36 -9.10 12.40
N ASN A 158 19.00 -9.10 13.54
CA ASN A 158 19.27 -10.28 14.35
C ASN A 158 18.02 -10.93 14.96
N LYS A 159 16.84 -10.29 14.83
CA LYS A 159 15.53 -10.84 15.20
C LYS A 159 14.79 -11.50 14.04
N LEU A 160 15.37 -11.57 12.85
CA LEU A 160 14.70 -12.24 11.73
C LEU A 160 14.44 -13.71 12.04
N GLY A 161 13.19 -14.13 11.86
CA GLY A 161 12.71 -15.44 12.23
C GLY A 161 11.89 -15.46 13.53
N ASP A 162 11.89 -14.36 14.29
CA ASP A 162 11.13 -14.18 15.52
C ASP A 162 10.11 -13.04 15.40
N TYR A 163 9.21 -12.92 16.37
CA TYR A 163 8.26 -11.81 16.44
C TYR A 163 9.00 -10.51 16.81
N ALA A 164 8.98 -9.51 15.95
CA ALA A 164 9.71 -8.26 16.19
C ALA A 164 9.07 -7.00 15.62
N SER A 165 8.08 -7.11 14.72
CA SER A 165 7.49 -5.95 14.07
C SER A 165 6.33 -5.33 14.87
N LEU A 166 5.84 -4.19 14.39
CA LEU A 166 4.60 -3.55 14.82
C LEU A 166 3.44 -3.91 13.87
N GLY A 167 3.41 -5.17 13.41
CA GLY A 167 2.37 -5.72 12.55
C GLY A 167 2.80 -6.06 11.13
N CYS A 168 3.76 -5.36 10.54
CA CYS A 168 4.28 -5.65 9.21
C CYS A 168 5.05 -6.99 9.14
N VAL A 169 5.27 -7.49 7.94
CA VAL A 169 6.06 -8.68 7.66
C VAL A 169 7.46 -8.24 7.23
N ARG A 170 8.39 -8.23 8.20
CA ARG A 170 9.80 -7.84 7.97
C ARG A 170 10.59 -9.01 7.39
N MET A 171 11.53 -8.70 6.49
CA MET A 171 12.37 -9.67 5.81
C MET A 171 13.80 -9.12 5.65
N CYS A 172 14.78 -9.95 5.31
CA CYS A 172 16.05 -9.37 4.84
C CYS A 172 15.85 -8.67 3.49
N VAL A 173 16.71 -7.69 3.19
CA VAL A 173 16.59 -6.86 1.98
C VAL A 173 16.54 -7.70 0.70
N ARG A 174 17.39 -8.73 0.60
CA ARG A 174 17.44 -9.62 -0.57
C ARG A 174 16.09 -10.30 -0.82
N ASP A 175 15.46 -10.79 0.25
CA ASP A 175 14.26 -11.61 0.17
C ASP A 175 13.03 -10.76 -0.12
N VAL A 176 12.87 -9.61 0.55
CA VAL A 176 11.77 -8.69 0.24
C VAL A 176 11.94 -8.05 -1.14
N LYS A 177 13.20 -7.79 -1.57
CA LYS A 177 13.46 -7.31 -2.93
C LYS A 177 13.00 -8.32 -3.97
N TRP A 178 13.20 -9.61 -3.72
CA TRP A 178 12.71 -10.64 -4.63
C TRP A 178 11.17 -10.58 -4.77
N ILE A 179 10.43 -10.45 -3.67
CA ILE A 179 8.96 -10.27 -3.71
C ILE A 179 8.61 -8.99 -4.48
N TYR A 180 9.28 -7.88 -4.16
CA TYR A 180 9.05 -6.58 -4.78
C TYR A 180 9.23 -6.60 -6.31
N ASP A 181 10.25 -7.32 -6.79
CA ASP A 181 10.59 -7.38 -8.22
C ASP A 181 9.73 -8.39 -9.00
N ASN A 182 9.27 -9.48 -8.35
CA ASN A 182 8.65 -10.60 -9.05
C ASN A 182 7.14 -10.74 -8.79
N CYS A 183 6.62 -10.12 -7.76
CA CYS A 183 5.18 -10.14 -7.45
C CYS A 183 4.57 -8.79 -7.82
N ASP A 184 3.60 -8.78 -8.73
CA ASP A 184 2.95 -7.55 -9.17
C ASP A 184 1.86 -7.06 -8.20
N LEU A 185 1.38 -5.83 -8.43
CA LEU A 185 0.18 -5.33 -7.78
C LEU A 185 -0.98 -6.28 -8.08
N GLY A 186 -1.81 -6.56 -7.09
CA GLY A 186 -2.87 -7.56 -7.21
C GLY A 186 -2.45 -8.97 -6.79
N THR A 187 -1.17 -9.22 -6.46
CA THR A 187 -0.73 -10.52 -5.92
C THR A 187 -1.53 -10.87 -4.68
N LYS A 188 -2.12 -12.06 -4.67
CA LYS A 188 -2.88 -12.56 -3.51
C LYS A 188 -1.96 -12.93 -2.38
N VAL A 189 -2.41 -12.65 -1.15
CA VAL A 189 -1.70 -12.98 0.09
C VAL A 189 -2.67 -13.60 1.08
N THR A 190 -2.28 -14.72 1.67
CA THR A 190 -2.93 -15.31 2.85
C THR A 190 -1.98 -15.24 4.03
N ILE A 191 -2.45 -14.80 5.17
CA ILE A 191 -1.71 -14.80 6.43
C ILE A 191 -2.43 -15.72 7.41
N PHE A 192 -1.74 -16.74 7.89
CA PHE A 192 -2.33 -17.79 8.72
C PHE A 192 -1.39 -18.20 9.87
N GLU A 193 -1.84 -19.09 10.72
CA GLU A 193 -1.07 -19.67 11.83
C GLU A 193 -0.98 -21.17 11.69
N SER A 194 0.23 -21.69 11.78
CA SER A 194 0.50 -23.12 11.86
C SER A 194 1.84 -23.37 12.54
N ASN A 195 1.92 -24.46 13.28
CA ASN A 195 3.18 -24.95 13.86
C ASN A 195 4.11 -25.60 12.83
N LYS A 196 3.63 -25.81 11.59
CA LYS A 196 4.44 -26.29 10.46
C LYS A 196 4.83 -25.11 9.60
N SER A 197 6.11 -24.93 9.31
CA SER A 197 6.62 -23.81 8.51
C SER A 197 6.03 -23.76 7.10
N GLY A 198 5.81 -24.87 6.48
CA GLY A 198 5.30 -25.01 5.10
C GLY A 198 5.93 -26.18 4.38
N PRO A 199 5.91 -26.19 3.02
CA PRO A 199 6.48 -27.26 2.21
C PRO A 199 8.02 -27.30 2.26
N PHE A 200 8.65 -26.17 2.57
CA PHE A 200 10.09 -26.09 2.79
C PHE A 200 10.42 -26.06 4.28
N PRO A 201 11.64 -26.48 4.68
CA PRO A 201 12.16 -26.18 6.01
C PRO A 201 12.10 -24.68 6.29
N LYS A 202 11.88 -24.27 7.56
CA LYS A 202 11.92 -22.86 7.93
C LYS A 202 13.30 -22.29 7.58
N PRO A 203 13.36 -21.24 6.72
CA PRO A 203 14.62 -20.58 6.42
C PRO A 203 15.18 -19.90 7.68
N THR A 204 16.50 -19.92 7.80
CA THR A 204 17.22 -19.23 8.88
C THR A 204 17.86 -17.96 8.35
N SER A 205 17.88 -16.92 9.15
CA SER A 205 18.68 -15.72 8.87
C SER A 205 20.10 -15.90 9.41
N VAL A 206 21.07 -15.32 8.70
CA VAL A 206 22.43 -15.18 9.22
C VAL A 206 22.44 -14.02 10.21
N GLN A 207 23.10 -14.18 11.34
CA GLN A 207 23.30 -13.10 12.30
C GLN A 207 24.40 -12.15 11.82
N LEU A 208 24.28 -10.86 12.13
CA LEU A 208 25.29 -9.83 11.85
C LEU A 208 26.24 -9.66 13.04
#